data_c2dbf3070af81895c4f75452eae4c69a
#
_entry.id   c2dbf3070af81895c4f75452eae4c69a
#
_cell.length_a   1.000
_cell.length_b   1.000
_cell.length_c   1.000
_cell.angle_alpha   90.00
_cell.angle_beta   90.00
_cell.angle_gamma   90.00
#
_symmetry.space_group_name_H-M   'P 1'
#
loop_
_entity.id
_entity.type
_entity.pdbx_description
1 polymer ?
#
loop_
_entity_poly.entity_id
_entity_poly.type
_entity_poly.pdbx_seq_one_letter_code
_entity_poly.pdbx_strand_id
1 'polypeptide(L)'
;MPDAARLFAAIGLAITAFIVSGMIIPLMPEGTDFGYFTWVNLAIGALSGWIVMGKRAGKGITAAINNGITGMVAMVFWGLAVQGAYEMVRLAMRNRYDGPFEAIMAIFEIAIDYGWTIFVFPVIMTLLIGGILTGLATEYAWRTWR
;
A
#
# COMPACT_ATOMS: atom_id res chain seq x y z
N MET A 1 -3.47 16.50 -18.88
CA MET A 1 -4.33 15.31 -18.93
C MET A 1 -4.43 14.67 -17.56
N PRO A 2 -5.65 14.55 -17.02
CA PRO A 2 -5.81 13.86 -15.74
C PRO A 2 -5.22 12.44 -15.74
N ASP A 3 -5.25 11.78 -16.91
CA ASP A 3 -4.79 10.41 -17.03
C ASP A 3 -3.27 10.28 -16.89
N ALA A 4 -2.51 11.30 -17.30
CA ALA A 4 -1.07 11.28 -17.12
C ALA A 4 -0.71 11.33 -15.64
N ALA A 5 -1.38 12.19 -14.86
CA ALA A 5 -1.17 12.26 -13.42
C ALA A 5 -1.52 10.93 -12.74
N ARG A 6 -2.65 10.33 -13.12
CA ARG A 6 -3.07 9.03 -12.58
C ARG A 6 -2.08 7.94 -12.91
N LEU A 7 -1.57 7.93 -14.14
CA LEU A 7 -0.60 6.93 -14.57
C LEU A 7 0.70 7.04 -13.77
N PHE A 8 1.22 8.25 -13.61
CA PHE A 8 2.44 8.47 -12.82
C PHE A 8 2.24 8.08 -11.37
N ALA A 9 1.08 8.41 -10.79
CA ALA A 9 0.77 8.04 -9.42
C ALA A 9 0.69 6.52 -9.26
N ALA A 10 0.01 5.85 -10.20
CA ALA A 10 -0.12 4.39 -10.17
C ALA A 10 1.25 3.71 -10.26
N ILE A 11 2.08 4.13 -11.21
CA ILE A 11 3.40 3.55 -11.40
C ILE A 11 4.28 3.82 -10.18
N GLY A 12 4.28 5.04 -9.66
CA GLY A 12 5.11 5.42 -8.51
C GLY A 12 4.77 4.63 -7.26
N LEU A 13 3.48 4.52 -6.94
CA LEU A 13 3.07 3.74 -5.77
C LEU A 13 3.25 2.24 -5.99
N ALA A 14 3.07 1.75 -7.23
CA ALA A 14 3.35 0.35 -7.54
C ALA A 14 4.82 0.02 -7.30
N ILE A 15 5.73 0.88 -7.74
CA ILE A 15 7.16 0.71 -7.52
C ILE A 15 7.47 0.76 -6.02
N THR A 16 6.89 1.72 -5.30
CA THR A 16 7.06 1.83 -3.84
C THR A 16 6.58 0.56 -3.16
N ALA A 17 5.42 0.04 -3.55
CA ALA A 17 4.88 -1.20 -2.99
C ALA A 17 5.80 -2.39 -3.26
N PHE A 18 6.36 -2.47 -4.46
CA PHE A 18 7.30 -3.54 -4.81
C PHE A 18 8.54 -3.50 -3.94
N ILE A 19 9.14 -2.32 -3.78
CA ILE A 19 10.34 -2.15 -2.96
C ILE A 19 10.04 -2.48 -1.50
N VAL A 20 8.95 -1.96 -0.96
CA VAL A 20 8.56 -2.18 0.43
C VAL A 20 8.24 -3.65 0.67
N SER A 21 7.57 -4.32 -0.27
CA SER A 21 7.29 -5.75 -0.15
C SER A 21 8.59 -6.55 -0.04
N GLY A 22 9.58 -6.20 -0.84
CA GLY A 22 10.90 -6.84 -0.75
C GLY A 22 11.61 -6.59 0.58
N MET A 23 11.34 -5.45 1.23
CA MET A 23 11.88 -5.15 2.55
C MET A 23 11.12 -5.88 3.66
N ILE A 24 9.82 -6.11 3.48
CA ILE A 24 8.97 -6.75 4.49
C ILE A 24 9.23 -8.25 4.58
N ILE A 25 9.45 -8.91 3.44
CA ILE A 25 9.60 -10.37 3.40
C ILE A 25 10.62 -10.89 4.41
N PRO A 26 11.85 -10.32 4.52
CA PRO A 26 12.80 -10.78 5.53
C PRO A 26 12.38 -10.51 6.96
N LEU A 27 11.44 -9.60 7.20
CA LEU A 27 10.96 -9.24 8.54
C LEU A 27 9.90 -10.20 9.05
N MET A 28 9.28 -10.97 8.16
CA MET A 28 8.24 -11.92 8.55
C MET A 28 8.85 -13.20 9.08
N PRO A 29 8.12 -13.95 9.94
CA PRO A 29 8.63 -15.21 10.47
C PRO A 29 9.02 -16.20 9.38
N GLU A 30 10.02 -17.02 9.64
CA GLU A 30 10.41 -18.08 8.73
C GLU A 30 9.23 -19.02 8.46
N GLY A 31 9.14 -19.52 7.24
CA GLY A 31 8.07 -20.41 6.84
C GLY A 31 6.78 -19.72 6.45
N THR A 32 6.74 -18.37 6.48
CA THR A 32 5.60 -17.62 6.02
C THR A 32 5.45 -17.81 4.51
N ASP A 33 4.24 -18.20 4.10
CA ASP A 33 3.94 -18.34 2.68
C ASP A 33 3.52 -16.99 2.12
N PHE A 34 4.36 -16.41 1.26
CA PHE A 34 4.07 -15.12 0.66
C PHE A 34 3.21 -15.22 -0.60
N GLY A 35 3.23 -16.37 -1.30
CA GLY A 35 2.40 -16.56 -2.48
C GLY A 35 2.39 -15.34 -3.41
N TYR A 36 1.24 -14.69 -3.51
CA TYR A 36 1.05 -13.50 -4.32
C TYR A 36 1.24 -12.18 -3.56
N PHE A 37 1.92 -12.21 -2.40
CA PHE A 37 2.06 -11.06 -1.51
C PHE A 37 2.55 -9.81 -2.25
N THR A 38 3.69 -9.91 -2.94
CA THR A 38 4.28 -8.78 -3.65
C THR A 38 3.36 -8.29 -4.77
N TRP A 39 2.79 -9.22 -5.54
CA TRP A 39 1.91 -8.87 -6.66
C TRP A 39 0.63 -8.19 -6.19
N VAL A 40 0.05 -8.65 -5.09
CA VAL A 40 -1.13 -8.04 -4.51
C VAL A 40 -0.81 -6.63 -4.03
N ASN A 41 0.31 -6.44 -3.33
CA ASN A 41 0.72 -5.12 -2.86
C ASN A 41 0.99 -4.17 -4.02
N LEU A 42 1.59 -4.66 -5.10
CA LEU A 42 1.84 -3.87 -6.29
C LEU A 42 0.52 -3.38 -6.92
N ALA A 43 -0.46 -4.27 -7.02
CA ALA A 43 -1.78 -3.93 -7.54
C ALA A 43 -2.47 -2.89 -6.64
N ILE A 44 -2.38 -3.05 -5.33
CA ILE A 44 -2.95 -2.09 -4.37
C ILE A 44 -2.27 -0.73 -4.50
N GLY A 45 -0.96 -0.71 -4.66
CA GLY A 45 -0.22 0.53 -4.90
C GLY A 45 -0.68 1.24 -6.17
N ALA A 46 -0.79 0.49 -7.25
CA ALA A 46 -1.26 1.04 -8.52
C ALA A 46 -2.68 1.60 -8.40
N LEU A 47 -3.58 0.87 -7.77
CA LEU A 47 -4.97 1.32 -7.57
C LEU A 47 -5.04 2.55 -6.67
N SER A 48 -4.26 2.57 -5.59
CA SER A 48 -4.22 3.72 -4.68
C SER A 48 -3.72 4.97 -5.40
N GLY A 49 -2.68 4.82 -6.21
CA GLY A 49 -2.17 5.94 -7.00
C GLY A 49 -3.20 6.45 -7.98
N TRP A 50 -3.81 5.55 -8.72
CA TRP A 50 -4.79 5.92 -9.74
C TRP A 50 -6.04 6.57 -9.14
N ILE A 51 -6.59 5.96 -8.09
CA ILE A 51 -7.87 6.38 -7.52
C ILE A 51 -7.70 7.56 -6.56
N VAL A 52 -6.69 7.51 -5.68
CA VAL A 52 -6.54 8.51 -4.60
C VAL A 52 -5.68 9.69 -5.06
N MET A 53 -4.45 9.42 -5.51
CA MET A 53 -3.49 10.48 -5.79
C MET A 53 -3.76 11.21 -7.10
N GLY A 54 -4.14 10.48 -8.14
CA GLY A 54 -4.22 11.04 -9.48
C GLY A 54 -5.22 12.18 -9.58
N LYS A 55 -6.36 12.03 -8.93
CA LYS A 55 -7.42 13.05 -8.99
C LYS A 55 -7.19 14.25 -8.08
N ARG A 56 -6.17 14.18 -7.22
CA ARG A 56 -5.84 15.28 -6.30
C ARG A 56 -4.70 16.15 -6.79
N ALA A 57 -4.16 15.86 -7.97
CA ALA A 57 -3.05 16.61 -8.54
C ALA A 57 -3.48 18.02 -8.98
N GLY A 58 -2.51 18.91 -9.14
CA GLY A 58 -2.75 20.24 -9.70
C GLY A 58 -2.88 21.35 -8.68
N LYS A 59 -2.54 21.11 -7.41
CA LYS A 59 -2.72 22.08 -6.33
C LYS A 59 -1.42 22.67 -5.80
N GLY A 60 -0.30 22.43 -6.48
CA GLY A 60 0.98 22.98 -6.09
C GLY A 60 1.88 21.98 -5.36
N ILE A 61 3.12 22.41 -5.04
CA ILE A 61 4.14 21.53 -4.47
C ILE A 61 3.78 21.06 -3.07
N THR A 62 3.32 21.97 -2.21
CA THR A 62 2.93 21.60 -0.83
C THR A 62 1.78 20.59 -0.85
N ALA A 63 0.77 20.85 -1.68
CA ALA A 63 -0.34 19.92 -1.84
C ALA A 63 0.11 18.60 -2.45
N ALA A 64 1.12 18.63 -3.32
CA ALA A 64 1.67 17.40 -3.93
C ALA A 64 2.31 16.51 -2.87
N ILE A 65 3.05 17.08 -1.93
CA ILE A 65 3.66 16.33 -0.83
C ILE A 65 2.57 15.70 0.03
N ASN A 66 1.53 16.47 0.41
CA ASN A 66 0.41 15.96 1.18
C ASN A 66 -0.32 14.85 0.43
N ASN A 67 -0.51 15.01 -0.88
CA ASN A 67 -1.14 14.00 -1.72
C ASN A 67 -0.33 12.70 -1.73
N GLY A 68 1.00 12.83 -1.81
CA GLY A 68 1.89 11.67 -1.78
C GLY A 68 1.76 10.90 -0.46
N ILE A 69 1.74 11.61 0.66
CA ILE A 69 1.59 10.99 1.98
C ILE A 69 0.21 10.34 2.09
N THR A 70 -0.85 11.01 1.63
CA THR A 70 -2.21 10.46 1.66
C THR A 70 -2.31 9.19 0.82
N GLY A 71 -1.74 9.19 -0.38
CA GLY A 71 -1.73 8.01 -1.25
C GLY A 71 -0.97 6.86 -0.62
N MET A 72 0.18 7.15 -0.01
CA MET A 72 0.97 6.14 0.69
C MET A 72 0.19 5.53 1.86
N VAL A 73 -0.49 6.36 2.66
CA VAL A 73 -1.29 5.87 3.79
C VAL A 73 -2.45 5.01 3.27
N ALA A 74 -3.12 5.43 2.20
CA ALA A 74 -4.19 4.63 1.59
C ALA A 74 -3.67 3.28 1.11
N MET A 75 -2.51 3.27 0.47
CA MET A 75 -1.87 2.04 -0.01
C MET A 75 -1.56 1.09 1.16
N VAL A 76 -0.97 1.61 2.22
CA VAL A 76 -0.63 0.80 3.40
C VAL A 76 -1.90 0.25 4.06
N PHE A 77 -2.92 1.11 4.23
CA PHE A 77 -4.18 0.70 4.83
C PHE A 77 -4.82 -0.47 4.06
N TRP A 78 -4.96 -0.31 2.75
CA TRP A 78 -5.57 -1.36 1.93
C TRP A 78 -4.69 -2.59 1.82
N GLY A 79 -3.37 -2.39 1.79
CA GLY A 79 -2.42 -3.51 1.81
C GLY A 79 -2.58 -4.36 3.06
N LEU A 80 -2.62 -3.72 4.23
CA LEU A 80 -2.81 -4.44 5.50
C LEU A 80 -4.17 -5.13 5.54
N ALA A 81 -5.23 -4.45 5.08
CA ALA A 81 -6.57 -5.02 5.09
C ALA A 81 -6.67 -6.26 4.18
N VAL A 82 -6.13 -6.18 2.97
CA VAL A 82 -6.19 -7.30 2.01
C VAL A 82 -5.31 -8.45 2.48
N GLN A 83 -4.11 -8.18 2.95
CA GLN A 83 -3.22 -9.24 3.42
C GLN A 83 -3.75 -9.88 4.70
N GLY A 84 -4.34 -9.08 5.59
CA GLY A 84 -5.00 -9.60 6.79
C GLY A 84 -6.18 -10.51 6.44
N ALA A 85 -6.98 -10.09 5.46
CA ALA A 85 -8.10 -10.90 5.00
C ALA A 85 -7.65 -12.21 4.35
N TYR A 86 -6.58 -12.14 3.54
CA TYR A 86 -6.00 -13.34 2.92
C TYR A 86 -5.54 -14.33 3.98
N GLU A 87 -4.80 -13.86 4.98
CA GLU A 87 -4.31 -14.72 6.06
C GLU A 87 -5.47 -15.27 6.90
N MET A 88 -6.51 -14.46 7.14
CA MET A 88 -7.70 -14.91 7.85
C MET A 88 -8.36 -16.06 7.13
N VAL A 89 -8.55 -15.95 5.80
CA VAL A 89 -9.16 -17.01 5.00
C VAL A 89 -8.32 -18.29 5.08
N ARG A 90 -7.00 -18.14 4.97
CA ARG A 90 -6.08 -19.27 5.06
C ARG A 90 -6.21 -20.00 6.39
N LEU A 91 -6.29 -19.25 7.49
CA LEU A 91 -6.47 -19.84 8.83
C LEU A 91 -7.87 -20.41 9.02
N ALA A 92 -8.89 -19.78 8.44
CA ALA A 92 -10.26 -20.28 8.53
C ALA A 92 -10.39 -21.63 7.85
N MET A 93 -9.68 -21.85 6.75
CA MET A 93 -9.65 -23.14 6.06
C MET A 93 -9.04 -24.27 6.90
N ARG A 94 -8.36 -23.92 7.98
CA ARG A 94 -7.81 -24.87 8.95
C ARG A 94 -8.70 -25.00 10.18
N ASN A 95 -9.95 -24.52 10.11
CA ASN A 95 -10.94 -24.59 11.19
C ASN A 95 -10.47 -23.90 12.48
N ARG A 96 -9.78 -22.77 12.34
CA ARG A 96 -9.27 -22.04 13.51
C ARG A 96 -10.29 -21.09 14.13
N TYR A 97 -11.40 -20.84 13.44
CA TYR A 97 -12.41 -19.89 13.90
C TYR A 97 -13.74 -20.59 14.10
N ASP A 98 -14.42 -20.24 15.18
CA ASP A 98 -15.70 -20.84 15.55
C ASP A 98 -16.89 -20.20 14.84
N GLY A 99 -16.70 -19.04 14.21
CA GLY A 99 -17.80 -18.39 13.52
C GLY A 99 -17.36 -17.16 12.74
N PRO A 100 -18.30 -16.54 11.96
CA PRO A 100 -17.98 -15.40 11.11
C PRO A 100 -17.51 -14.17 11.88
N PHE A 101 -18.07 -13.93 13.07
CA PHE A 101 -17.67 -12.77 13.89
C PHE A 101 -16.21 -12.91 14.33
N GLU A 102 -15.80 -14.09 14.77
CA GLU A 102 -14.42 -14.34 15.17
C GLU A 102 -13.48 -14.17 13.99
N ALA A 103 -13.87 -14.63 12.80
CA ALA A 103 -13.06 -14.45 11.59
C ALA A 103 -12.88 -12.96 11.25
N ILE A 104 -13.93 -12.16 11.36
CA ILE A 104 -13.85 -10.73 11.10
C ILE A 104 -12.89 -10.04 12.09
N MET A 105 -13.00 -10.39 13.38
CA MET A 105 -12.09 -9.85 14.40
C MET A 105 -10.65 -10.25 14.10
N ALA A 106 -10.43 -11.46 13.58
CA ALA A 106 -9.10 -11.92 13.22
C ALA A 106 -8.47 -11.09 12.11
N ILE A 107 -9.24 -10.55 11.16
CA ILE A 107 -8.71 -9.67 10.12
C ILE A 107 -8.04 -8.45 10.77
N PHE A 108 -8.70 -7.83 11.74
CA PHE A 108 -8.14 -6.67 12.43
C PHE A 108 -6.88 -7.03 13.22
N GLU A 109 -6.90 -8.15 13.94
CA GLU A 109 -5.74 -8.60 14.71
C GLU A 109 -4.54 -8.87 13.80
N ILE A 110 -4.75 -9.56 12.70
CA ILE A 110 -3.68 -9.87 11.74
C ILE A 110 -3.14 -8.60 11.10
N ALA A 111 -4.03 -7.68 10.72
CA ALA A 111 -3.62 -6.40 10.13
C ALA A 111 -2.79 -5.58 11.11
N ILE A 112 -3.16 -5.56 12.38
CA ILE A 112 -2.40 -4.86 13.42
C ILE A 112 -1.03 -5.51 13.60
N ASP A 113 -0.95 -6.83 13.62
CA ASP A 113 0.32 -7.54 13.74
C ASP A 113 1.24 -7.24 12.56
N TYR A 114 0.70 -7.23 11.35
CA TYR A 114 1.46 -6.87 10.16
C TYR A 114 1.91 -5.41 10.23
N GLY A 115 1.04 -4.52 10.71
CA GLY A 115 1.38 -3.11 10.90
C GLY A 115 2.57 -2.94 11.84
N TRP A 116 2.58 -3.64 12.96
CA TRP A 116 3.72 -3.61 13.88
C TRP A 116 4.99 -4.16 13.24
N THR A 117 4.87 -5.21 12.43
CA THR A 117 6.02 -5.81 11.75
C THR A 117 6.66 -4.82 10.79
N ILE A 118 5.86 -4.05 10.05
CA ILE A 118 6.37 -3.09 9.07
C ILE A 118 6.71 -1.74 9.71
N PHE A 119 6.39 -1.52 10.97
CA PHE A 119 6.67 -0.27 11.68
C PHE A 119 8.13 -0.26 12.13
N VAL A 120 9.05 -0.33 11.16
CA VAL A 120 10.49 -0.25 11.37
C VAL A 120 11.03 0.91 10.54
N PHE A 121 12.11 1.52 11.01
CA PHE A 121 12.64 2.75 10.43
C PHE A 121 12.89 2.65 8.92
N PRO A 122 13.59 1.60 8.40
CA PRO A 122 13.82 1.53 6.95
C PRO A 122 12.54 1.47 6.12
N VAL A 123 11.52 0.73 6.57
CA VAL A 123 10.26 0.61 5.84
C VAL A 123 9.51 1.94 5.87
N ILE A 124 9.43 2.58 7.03
CA ILE A 124 8.75 3.87 7.18
C ILE A 124 9.41 4.92 6.30
N MET A 125 10.74 4.99 6.32
CA MET A 125 11.47 5.96 5.49
C MET A 125 11.26 5.71 4.01
N THR A 126 11.26 4.45 3.58
CA THR A 126 11.01 4.10 2.18
C THR A 126 9.60 4.50 1.77
N LEU A 127 8.61 4.26 2.62
CA LEU A 127 7.23 4.64 2.35
C LEU A 127 7.09 6.16 2.23
N LEU A 128 7.67 6.91 3.15
CA LEU A 128 7.60 8.37 3.13
C LEU A 128 8.27 8.95 1.90
N ILE A 129 9.49 8.50 1.63
CA ILE A 129 10.26 8.98 0.47
C ILE A 129 9.53 8.61 -0.83
N GLY A 130 9.10 7.37 -0.95
CA GLY A 130 8.38 6.91 -2.15
C GLY A 130 7.06 7.64 -2.34
N GLY A 131 6.32 7.87 -1.26
CA GLY A 131 5.06 8.60 -1.31
C GLY A 131 5.27 10.05 -1.74
N ILE A 132 6.23 10.73 -1.14
CA ILE A 132 6.54 12.13 -1.45
C ILE A 132 7.03 12.26 -2.90
N LEU A 133 7.96 11.40 -3.33
CA LEU A 133 8.46 11.42 -4.70
C LEU A 133 7.34 11.14 -5.70
N THR A 134 6.47 10.20 -5.40
CA THR A 134 5.33 9.88 -6.25
C THR A 134 4.37 11.05 -6.34
N GLY A 135 4.10 11.73 -5.22
CA GLY A 135 3.24 12.92 -5.21
C GLY A 135 3.82 14.04 -6.07
N LEU A 136 5.13 14.28 -5.97
CA LEU A 136 5.80 15.30 -6.77
C LEU A 136 5.80 14.92 -8.25
N ALA A 137 6.04 13.65 -8.58
CA ALA A 137 6.01 13.17 -9.95
C ALA A 137 4.60 13.29 -10.54
N THR A 138 3.57 13.02 -9.74
CA THR A 138 2.18 13.16 -10.14
C THR A 138 1.85 14.62 -10.47
N GLU A 139 2.30 15.54 -9.64
CA GLU A 139 2.11 16.97 -9.88
C GLU A 139 2.83 17.44 -11.14
N TYR A 140 4.07 16.95 -11.33
CA TYR A 140 4.84 17.24 -12.55
C TYR A 140 4.10 16.75 -13.80
N ALA A 141 3.57 15.53 -13.75
CA ALA A 141 2.82 14.96 -14.87
C ALA A 141 1.56 15.78 -15.16
N TRP A 142 0.87 16.22 -14.11
CA TRP A 142 -0.33 17.04 -14.26
C TRP A 142 0.00 18.37 -14.96
N ARG A 143 1.11 19.00 -14.59
CA ARG A 143 1.51 20.28 -15.18
C ARG A 143 1.99 20.14 -16.62
N THR A 144 2.65 19.03 -16.93
CA THR A 144 3.30 18.83 -18.22
C THR A 144 2.34 18.28 -19.28
N TRP A 145 1.46 17.36 -18.89
CA TRP A 145 0.61 16.63 -19.83
C TRP A 145 -0.88 16.75 -19.54
N ARG A 146 -1.32 17.83 -18.97
CA ARG A 146 -2.75 18.01 -18.74
C ARG A 146 -3.50 18.43 -20.01
#